data_ca1a786f29e0d22666daab73c4901695
#
_entry.id   ca1a786f29e0d22666daab73c4901695
#
_cell.length_a   1.000
_cell.length_b   1.000
_cell.length_c   1.000
_cell.angle_alpha   90.00
_cell.angle_beta   90.00
_cell.angle_gamma   90.00
#
_symmetry.space_group_name_H-M   'P 1'
#
loop_
_entity.id
_entity.type
_entity.pdbx_description
1 polymer ?
#
loop_
_entity_poly.entity_id
_entity_poly.type
_entity_poly.pdbx_seq_one_letter_code
_entity_poly.pdbx_strand_id
1 'polypeptide(L)'
;ETYRMLFSEKPFTFAMKEEKIPVYTDATYTASGIYNVGLKLTVVTVTTAFPDWIEGNIVEIEGIEYECTYKHSAANQFYISANVPTFTAQTIKFKQRFIRLPKDCVAVLQVGKRSLSIAPTAVGRYIPLTRYEDEYYNLPLDEVNIPNYWIIQDSDYISPPVIAPVGTVTAAATPGQGERIIRLAYTFVKYSKTGQASELESGLSPFSDPITLSDAQRLTLTPTAGMITMMTQLGYGRRFYIKNAATTPQFEAVHQIGELRDPDWAVPYNIDFTQTEFDTGSFVLSNPKYTYTDGYVQRIRLYPRQSTDYELSVRYIYRPARLQEDTDTPDLPQSHHLVLAYGSLMDIFNKHDNAQMSRIYRAKYLEEIIKLEQRFLTQKPRRFVKGYMEGSGVDTVPMWTPLKRLP
;
A
#
# COMPACT_ATOMS: atom_id res chain seq x y z
N GLU A 1 3.39 -6.09 -17.95
CA GLU A 1 1.95 -6.39 -17.71
C GLU A 1 1.73 -7.88 -17.48
N THR A 2 2.21 -8.77 -18.36
CA THR A 2 2.12 -10.23 -18.23
C THR A 2 2.59 -10.74 -16.86
N TYR A 3 3.68 -10.19 -16.33
CA TYR A 3 4.23 -10.54 -15.03
C TYR A 3 3.24 -10.27 -13.88
N ARG A 4 2.58 -9.13 -13.91
CA ARG A 4 1.61 -8.74 -12.87
C ARG A 4 0.31 -9.51 -12.98
N MET A 5 -0.14 -9.80 -14.19
CA MET A 5 -1.33 -10.62 -14.45
C MET A 5 -1.15 -12.04 -13.87
N LEU A 6 0.03 -12.64 -14.06
CA LEU A 6 0.33 -13.96 -13.55
C LEU A 6 0.12 -14.06 -12.02
N PHE A 7 0.50 -13.03 -11.27
CA PHE A 7 0.34 -13.00 -9.80
C PHE A 7 -1.11 -12.78 -9.36
N SER A 8 -1.93 -12.12 -10.17
CA SER A 8 -3.33 -11.85 -9.82
C SER A 8 -4.29 -12.98 -10.20
N GLU A 9 -3.92 -13.82 -11.16
CA GLU A 9 -4.83 -14.86 -11.68
C GLU A 9 -5.02 -16.03 -10.72
N LYS A 10 -3.94 -16.45 -10.03
CA LYS A 10 -3.97 -17.68 -9.21
C LYS A 10 -3.13 -17.55 -7.94
N PRO A 11 -3.56 -18.20 -6.83
CA PRO A 11 -2.87 -18.14 -5.53
C PRO A 11 -1.63 -19.05 -5.52
N PHE A 12 -0.62 -18.71 -6.32
CA PHE A 12 0.66 -19.41 -6.29
C PHE A 12 1.39 -19.17 -4.97
N THR A 13 2.12 -20.17 -4.48
CA THR A 13 2.83 -20.08 -3.19
C THR A 13 3.90 -18.98 -3.18
N PHE A 14 4.56 -18.73 -4.31
CA PHE A 14 5.52 -17.63 -4.46
C PHE A 14 4.87 -16.25 -4.53
N ALA A 15 3.56 -16.18 -4.83
CA ALA A 15 2.78 -14.94 -4.86
C ALA A 15 2.14 -14.58 -3.52
N MET A 16 2.44 -15.31 -2.45
CA MET A 16 1.87 -15.11 -1.14
C MET A 16 2.88 -14.47 -0.20
N LYS A 17 2.39 -13.52 0.59
CA LYS A 17 3.09 -12.95 1.73
C LYS A 17 2.27 -13.09 3.00
N GLU A 18 2.94 -12.98 4.13
CA GLU A 18 2.33 -12.89 5.44
C GLU A 18 2.83 -11.62 6.13
N GLU A 19 1.89 -10.81 6.61
CA GLU A 19 2.18 -9.58 7.34
C GLU A 19 1.56 -9.65 8.73
N LYS A 20 2.26 -9.11 9.72
CA LYS A 20 1.81 -9.03 11.10
C LYS A 20 1.37 -7.61 11.39
N ILE A 21 0.11 -7.44 11.72
CA ILE A 21 -0.50 -6.13 11.95
C ILE A 21 -1.01 -6.07 13.39
N PRO A 22 -0.49 -5.15 14.22
CA PRO A 22 -0.99 -4.93 15.55
C PRO A 22 -2.36 -4.24 15.50
N VAL A 23 -3.26 -4.69 16.36
CA VAL A 23 -4.61 -4.13 16.53
C VAL A 23 -4.82 -3.82 17.99
N TYR A 24 -5.23 -2.60 18.27
CA TYR A 24 -5.33 -2.05 19.61
C TYR A 24 -6.78 -1.84 20.04
N THR A 25 -7.00 -1.94 21.34
CA THR A 25 -8.27 -1.55 21.95
C THR A 25 -8.48 -0.04 21.90
N ASP A 26 -9.68 0.37 22.25
CA ASP A 26 -10.02 1.79 22.38
C ASP A 26 -9.11 2.48 23.41
N ALA A 27 -8.68 3.68 23.08
CA ALA A 27 -7.85 4.50 23.94
C ALA A 27 -8.54 5.81 24.27
N THR A 28 -8.45 6.25 25.51
CA THR A 28 -9.13 7.46 26.00
C THR A 28 -8.11 8.54 26.35
N TYR A 29 -8.36 9.75 25.92
CA TYR A 29 -7.49 10.91 26.11
C TYR A 29 -8.28 12.15 26.47
N THR A 30 -7.61 13.14 27.06
CA THR A 30 -8.14 14.49 27.25
C THR A 30 -7.67 15.39 26.12
N ALA A 31 -8.59 16.10 25.48
CA ALA A 31 -8.29 16.95 24.35
C ALA A 31 -9.11 18.23 24.34
N SER A 32 -8.64 19.20 23.57
CA SER A 32 -9.35 20.43 23.23
C SER A 32 -9.39 20.57 21.71
N GLY A 33 -10.49 21.07 21.16
CA GLY A 33 -10.67 21.20 19.73
C GLY A 33 -11.18 22.59 19.34
N ILE A 34 -10.65 23.09 18.21
CA ILE A 34 -11.03 24.38 17.64
C ILE A 34 -11.24 24.22 16.14
N TYR A 35 -12.40 24.67 15.65
CA TYR A 35 -12.66 24.70 14.22
C TYR A 35 -11.86 25.82 13.55
N ASN A 36 -11.06 25.46 12.57
CA ASN A 36 -10.30 26.40 11.75
C ASN A 36 -11.07 26.70 10.45
N VAL A 37 -11.65 27.92 10.37
CA VAL A 37 -12.47 28.35 9.23
C VAL A 37 -11.64 28.40 7.93
N GLY A 38 -10.38 28.80 8.00
CA GLY A 38 -9.49 28.89 6.83
C GLY A 38 -9.16 27.51 6.23
N LEU A 39 -8.96 26.52 7.06
CA LEU A 39 -8.65 25.16 6.65
C LEU A 39 -9.91 24.30 6.47
N LYS A 40 -11.07 24.75 6.93
CA LYS A 40 -12.34 24.02 6.93
C LYS A 40 -12.27 22.65 7.63
N LEU A 41 -11.52 22.60 8.72
CA LEU A 41 -11.34 21.40 9.54
C LEU A 41 -11.22 21.76 11.03
N THR A 42 -11.46 20.78 11.89
CA THR A 42 -11.24 20.94 13.33
C THR A 42 -9.86 20.45 13.71
N VAL A 43 -9.09 21.31 14.36
CA VAL A 43 -7.79 20.97 14.95
C VAL A 43 -8.03 20.51 16.37
N VAL A 44 -7.65 19.29 16.68
CA VAL A 44 -7.77 18.71 18.02
C VAL A 44 -6.39 18.55 18.63
N THR A 45 -6.20 19.14 19.81
CA THR A 45 -4.95 19.05 20.59
C THR A 45 -5.15 18.12 21.77
N VAL A 46 -4.33 17.10 21.89
CA VAL A 46 -4.35 16.11 22.97
C VAL A 46 -3.29 16.46 24.00
N THR A 47 -3.58 16.25 25.27
CA THR A 47 -2.66 16.60 26.37
C THR A 47 -1.39 15.73 26.40
N THR A 48 -1.45 14.52 25.86
CA THR A 48 -0.36 13.56 25.88
C THR A 48 -0.13 12.98 24.48
N ALA A 49 1.02 12.35 24.27
CA ALA A 49 1.29 11.62 23.02
C ALA A 49 0.25 10.52 22.80
N PHE A 50 -0.20 10.40 21.59
CA PHE A 50 -1.20 9.41 21.18
C PHE A 50 -0.71 8.57 20.00
N PRO A 51 -1.26 7.36 19.79
CA PRO A 51 -0.73 6.40 18.84
C PRO A 51 -0.95 6.82 17.37
N ASP A 52 -0.07 6.34 16.49
CA ASP A 52 -0.11 6.67 15.06
C ASP A 52 -1.28 5.98 14.32
N TRP A 53 -1.81 4.88 14.86
CA TRP A 53 -2.91 4.14 14.23
C TRP A 53 -4.24 4.91 14.16
N ILE A 54 -4.37 6.02 14.87
CA ILE A 54 -5.60 6.81 14.85
C ILE A 54 -5.87 7.47 13.48
N GLU A 55 -4.83 7.75 12.71
CA GLU A 55 -4.96 8.36 11.40
C GLU A 55 -5.77 7.45 10.47
N GLY A 56 -6.89 7.97 9.93
CA GLY A 56 -7.87 7.20 9.16
C GLY A 56 -8.73 6.24 9.99
N ASN A 57 -8.73 6.41 11.31
CA ASN A 57 -9.63 5.71 12.22
C ASN A 57 -10.61 6.69 12.90
N ILE A 58 -11.38 6.21 13.82
CA ILE A 58 -12.48 6.96 14.42
C ILE A 58 -12.07 7.59 15.75
N VAL A 59 -12.44 8.84 15.93
CA VAL A 59 -12.45 9.52 17.21
C VAL A 59 -13.88 9.83 17.61
N GLU A 60 -14.26 9.45 18.82
CA GLU A 60 -15.55 9.79 19.43
C GLU A 60 -15.37 11.00 20.32
N ILE A 61 -16.18 12.04 20.09
CA ILE A 61 -16.24 13.29 20.87
C ILE A 61 -17.71 13.50 21.24
N GLU A 62 -18.04 13.56 22.53
CA GLU A 62 -19.43 13.72 23.00
C GLU A 62 -20.42 12.67 22.45
N GLY A 63 -19.96 11.44 22.22
CA GLY A 63 -20.80 10.38 21.66
C GLY A 63 -20.98 10.44 20.14
N ILE A 64 -20.40 11.45 19.46
CA ILE A 64 -20.40 11.57 18.00
C ILE A 64 -19.07 11.06 17.45
N GLU A 65 -19.13 10.25 16.42
CA GLU A 65 -17.97 9.67 15.78
C GLU A 65 -17.52 10.48 14.57
N TYR A 66 -16.23 10.73 14.50
CA TYR A 66 -15.56 11.46 13.42
C TYR A 66 -14.37 10.68 12.91
N GLU A 67 -14.05 10.78 11.63
CA GLU A 67 -12.81 10.23 11.08
C GLU A 67 -11.65 11.19 11.33
N CYS A 68 -10.55 10.65 11.88
CA CYS A 68 -9.29 11.35 11.98
C CYS A 68 -8.59 11.31 10.62
N THR A 69 -8.52 12.43 9.94
CA THR A 69 -7.95 12.51 8.60
C THR A 69 -6.45 12.57 8.58
N TYR A 70 -5.84 13.16 9.60
CA TYR A 70 -4.42 13.40 9.64
C TYR A 70 -3.91 13.65 11.06
N LYS A 71 -2.74 13.07 11.38
CA LYS A 71 -2.01 13.28 12.62
C LYS A 71 -0.81 14.19 12.41
N HIS A 72 -0.77 15.32 13.10
CA HIS A 72 0.37 16.22 13.06
C HIS A 72 1.57 15.64 13.81
N SER A 73 2.73 15.59 13.16
CA SER A 73 3.91 14.88 13.71
C SER A 73 4.63 15.65 14.82
N ALA A 74 4.62 16.98 14.76
CA ALA A 74 5.39 17.85 15.64
C ALA A 74 4.64 18.33 16.91
N ALA A 75 3.35 18.09 16.97
CA ALA A 75 2.50 18.47 18.11
C ALA A 75 1.53 17.31 18.40
N ASN A 76 1.05 17.22 19.64
CA ASN A 76 0.02 16.27 20.00
C ASN A 76 -1.33 16.67 19.39
N GLN A 77 -1.38 16.84 18.07
CA GLN A 77 -2.53 17.32 17.32
C GLN A 77 -2.94 16.36 16.22
N PHE A 78 -4.22 16.36 15.91
CA PHE A 78 -4.78 15.71 14.73
C PHE A 78 -5.92 16.53 14.15
N TYR A 79 -6.33 16.21 12.95
CA TYR A 79 -7.36 16.93 12.21
C TYR A 79 -8.57 16.06 11.92
N ILE A 80 -9.75 16.70 11.99
CA ILE A 80 -11.04 16.11 11.63
C ILE A 80 -11.63 16.94 10.49
N SER A 81 -12.02 16.29 9.39
CA SER A 81 -12.66 16.94 8.24
C SER A 81 -14.14 17.31 8.51
N ALA A 82 -14.43 17.83 9.68
CA ALA A 82 -15.76 18.24 10.07
C ALA A 82 -15.70 19.50 10.91
N ASN A 83 -16.81 20.26 10.91
CA ASN A 83 -17.00 21.38 11.83
C ASN A 83 -17.48 20.83 13.17
N VAL A 84 -16.55 20.54 14.07
CA VAL A 84 -16.86 20.15 15.45
C VAL A 84 -16.93 21.42 16.30
N PRO A 85 -17.97 21.62 17.11
CA PRO A 85 -18.04 22.74 18.05
C PRO A 85 -16.76 22.82 18.89
N THR A 86 -16.33 24.04 19.22
CA THR A 86 -15.16 24.26 20.08
C THR A 86 -15.38 23.61 21.44
N PHE A 87 -14.43 22.81 21.88
CA PHE A 87 -14.46 22.13 23.19
C PHE A 87 -13.11 22.26 23.89
N THR A 88 -13.15 22.20 25.22
CA THR A 88 -11.95 22.36 26.05
C THR A 88 -11.89 21.25 27.10
N ALA A 89 -10.74 20.61 27.21
CA ALA A 89 -10.44 19.58 28.21
C ALA A 89 -11.49 18.44 28.29
N GLN A 90 -12.02 18.05 27.15
CA GLN A 90 -12.99 16.95 27.08
C GLN A 90 -12.32 15.59 26.93
N THR A 91 -13.01 14.57 27.40
CA THR A 91 -12.61 13.19 27.17
C THR A 91 -13.02 12.76 25.78
N ILE A 92 -12.03 12.35 24.98
CA ILE A 92 -12.21 11.78 23.66
C ILE A 92 -11.80 10.33 23.67
N LYS A 93 -12.38 9.53 22.78
CA LYS A 93 -12.11 8.11 22.67
C LYS A 93 -11.68 7.73 21.26
N PHE A 94 -10.49 7.19 21.11
CA PHE A 94 -10.02 6.64 19.83
C PHE A 94 -10.47 5.20 19.68
N LYS A 95 -11.02 4.88 18.51
CA LYS A 95 -11.53 3.55 18.17
C LYS A 95 -10.85 3.05 16.90
N GLN A 96 -10.10 1.97 16.99
CA GLN A 96 -9.52 1.34 15.81
C GLN A 96 -10.57 0.46 15.13
N ARG A 97 -11.34 1.06 14.24
CA ARG A 97 -12.35 0.34 13.44
C ARG A 97 -11.78 -0.25 12.16
N PHE A 98 -10.82 0.42 11.57
CA PHE A 98 -10.26 0.06 10.28
C PHE A 98 -8.81 -0.38 10.44
N ILE A 99 -8.50 -1.52 9.87
CA ILE A 99 -7.17 -2.08 9.82
C ILE A 99 -6.76 -2.08 8.35
N ARG A 100 -5.76 -1.27 8.01
CA ARG A 100 -5.25 -1.19 6.66
C ARG A 100 -4.40 -2.40 6.35
N LEU A 101 -4.59 -2.93 5.16
CA LEU A 101 -3.75 -3.98 4.62
C LEU A 101 -2.50 -3.41 3.95
N PRO A 102 -1.47 -4.22 3.72
CA PRO A 102 -0.29 -3.81 2.97
C PRO A 102 -0.67 -3.24 1.59
N LYS A 103 0.05 -2.20 1.14
CA LYS A 103 -0.21 -1.53 -0.15
C LYS A 103 -0.06 -2.43 -1.38
N ASP A 104 0.70 -3.51 -1.23
CA ASP A 104 0.88 -4.52 -2.28
C ASP A 104 -0.15 -5.66 -2.20
N CYS A 105 -1.10 -5.61 -1.26
CA CYS A 105 -2.14 -6.62 -1.10
C CYS A 105 -3.16 -6.55 -2.25
N VAL A 106 -3.27 -7.64 -3.01
CA VAL A 106 -4.29 -7.80 -4.06
C VAL A 106 -5.51 -8.53 -3.54
N ALA A 107 -5.30 -9.60 -2.78
CA ALA A 107 -6.39 -10.39 -2.23
C ALA A 107 -5.99 -11.04 -0.91
N VAL A 108 -6.85 -10.95 0.09
CA VAL A 108 -6.66 -11.60 1.40
C VAL A 108 -7.09 -13.05 1.31
N LEU A 109 -6.19 -13.94 1.69
CA LEU A 109 -6.45 -15.39 1.71
C LEU A 109 -6.90 -15.86 3.08
N GLN A 110 -6.26 -15.34 4.13
CA GLN A 110 -6.51 -15.76 5.50
C GLN A 110 -6.13 -14.66 6.48
N VAL A 111 -6.92 -14.51 7.53
CA VAL A 111 -6.60 -13.67 8.69
C VAL A 111 -6.62 -14.55 9.93
N GLY A 112 -5.59 -14.48 10.72
CA GLY A 112 -5.50 -15.13 12.03
C GLY A 112 -5.24 -14.09 13.13
N LYS A 113 -5.68 -14.34 14.34
CA LYS A 113 -5.44 -13.49 15.52
C LYS A 113 -4.60 -14.18 16.57
N ARG A 114 -3.80 -13.42 17.28
CA ARG A 114 -3.08 -13.80 18.49
C ARG A 114 -3.18 -12.67 19.50
N SER A 115 -3.47 -12.97 20.76
CA SER A 115 -3.48 -11.95 21.82
C SER A 115 -2.08 -11.41 22.07
N LEU A 116 -1.93 -10.10 22.17
CA LEU A 116 -0.66 -9.45 22.53
C LEU A 116 -0.33 -9.56 24.01
N SER A 117 -1.31 -9.90 24.87
CA SER A 117 -1.09 -10.14 26.30
C SER A 117 -0.33 -11.44 26.61
N ILE A 118 -0.19 -12.32 25.63
CA ILE A 118 0.60 -13.54 25.74
C ILE A 118 2.07 -13.17 25.49
N ALA A 119 2.95 -13.50 26.45
CA ALA A 119 4.37 -13.23 26.34
C ALA A 119 4.94 -13.66 24.96
N PRO A 120 5.83 -12.86 24.35
CA PRO A 120 6.36 -13.14 23.00
C PRO A 120 7.07 -14.50 22.89
N THR A 121 7.51 -15.06 24.02
CA THR A 121 8.15 -16.38 24.12
C THR A 121 7.15 -17.55 24.12
N ALA A 122 5.89 -17.30 24.37
CA ALA A 122 4.88 -18.33 24.22
C ALA A 122 4.60 -18.57 22.74
N VAL A 123 4.79 -19.78 22.26
CA VAL A 123 4.46 -20.21 20.89
C VAL A 123 2.93 -20.21 20.74
N GLY A 124 2.35 -19.02 20.76
CA GLY A 124 0.92 -18.83 20.56
C GLY A 124 0.56 -19.09 19.11
N ARG A 125 -0.31 -20.06 18.86
CA ARG A 125 -0.85 -20.28 17.51
C ARG A 125 -1.82 -19.15 17.17
N TYR A 126 -1.74 -18.67 15.92
CA TYR A 126 -2.78 -17.80 15.40
C TYR A 126 -4.09 -18.60 15.26
N ILE A 127 -5.15 -18.03 15.79
CA ILE A 127 -6.50 -18.57 15.66
C ILE A 127 -7.09 -17.97 14.39
N PRO A 128 -7.47 -18.79 13.39
CA PRO A 128 -8.04 -18.27 12.15
C PRO A 128 -9.38 -17.59 12.42
N LEU A 129 -9.59 -16.46 11.78
CA LEU A 129 -10.85 -15.74 11.73
C LEU A 129 -11.62 -16.16 10.49
N THR A 130 -12.93 -16.24 10.57
CA THR A 130 -13.80 -16.53 9.45
C THR A 130 -14.07 -15.25 8.65
N ARG A 131 -13.98 -15.31 7.33
CA ARG A 131 -14.43 -14.21 6.47
C ARG A 131 -15.95 -14.16 6.49
N TYR A 132 -16.48 -12.98 6.72
CA TYR A 132 -17.91 -12.72 6.67
C TYR A 132 -18.25 -11.96 5.40
N GLU A 133 -19.07 -12.51 4.54
CA GLU A 133 -19.38 -11.93 3.22
C GLU A 133 -20.80 -11.39 3.14
N ASP A 134 -21.73 -12.02 3.84
CA ASP A 134 -23.16 -11.70 3.76
C ASP A 134 -23.66 -11.05 5.07
N GLU A 135 -24.69 -10.20 4.98
CA GLU A 135 -25.41 -9.59 6.10
C GLU A 135 -24.61 -8.59 6.97
N TYR A 136 -23.52 -8.02 6.44
CA TYR A 136 -22.75 -7.01 7.16
C TYR A 136 -23.62 -5.89 7.75
N TYR A 137 -24.65 -5.47 7.04
CA TYR A 137 -25.55 -4.40 7.47
C TYR A 137 -26.42 -4.74 8.69
N ASN A 138 -26.56 -6.01 9.01
CA ASN A 138 -27.35 -6.50 10.14
C ASN A 138 -26.54 -6.72 11.42
N LEU A 139 -25.22 -6.52 11.37
CA LEU A 139 -24.36 -6.70 12.53
C LEU A 139 -24.39 -5.47 13.45
N PRO A 140 -24.51 -5.64 14.76
CA PRO A 140 -24.37 -4.55 15.74
C PRO A 140 -22.91 -4.07 15.78
N LEU A 141 -22.60 -3.04 14.98
CA LEU A 141 -21.25 -2.60 14.67
C LEU A 141 -20.41 -2.18 15.88
N ASP A 142 -21.02 -1.90 17.01
CA ASP A 142 -20.38 -1.45 18.26
C ASP A 142 -20.18 -2.54 19.29
N GLU A 143 -20.57 -3.77 18.99
CA GLU A 143 -20.32 -4.89 19.89
C GLU A 143 -18.81 -5.07 20.10
N VAL A 144 -18.39 -5.08 21.38
CA VAL A 144 -17.00 -5.27 21.80
C VAL A 144 -16.87 -6.63 22.45
N ASN A 145 -16.10 -7.52 21.85
CA ASN A 145 -15.88 -8.87 22.35
C ASN A 145 -14.60 -9.46 21.74
N ILE A 146 -14.43 -10.77 21.82
CA ILE A 146 -13.35 -11.49 21.14
C ILE A 146 -13.70 -11.60 19.64
N PRO A 147 -12.90 -11.02 18.73
CA PRO A 147 -13.18 -11.11 17.29
C PRO A 147 -13.18 -12.56 16.80
N ASN A 148 -14.17 -12.94 16.02
CA ASN A 148 -14.27 -14.25 15.38
C ASN A 148 -14.34 -14.15 13.86
N TYR A 149 -14.69 -12.95 13.36
CA TYR A 149 -14.88 -12.69 11.95
C TYR A 149 -14.04 -11.50 11.50
N TRP A 150 -13.74 -11.47 10.22
CA TRP A 150 -13.18 -10.31 9.56
C TRP A 150 -13.97 -10.01 8.27
N ILE A 151 -14.04 -8.74 7.93
CA ILE A 151 -14.85 -8.23 6.82
C ILE A 151 -13.99 -7.28 6.01
N ILE A 152 -14.05 -7.34 4.69
CA ILE A 152 -13.55 -6.27 3.84
C ILE A 152 -14.59 -5.15 3.89
N GLN A 153 -14.23 -4.03 4.51
CA GLN A 153 -15.18 -2.94 4.73
C GLN A 153 -15.27 -2.03 3.52
N ASP A 154 -14.15 -1.52 3.10
CA ASP A 154 -14.01 -0.63 1.97
C ASP A 154 -12.53 -0.49 1.58
N SER A 155 -12.27 0.51 0.79
CA SER A 155 -10.92 0.82 0.34
C SER A 155 -10.68 2.32 0.39
N ASP A 156 -9.50 2.69 0.82
CA ASP A 156 -9.00 4.04 0.64
C ASP A 156 -8.40 4.19 -0.75
N TYR A 157 -8.67 5.33 -1.38
CA TYR A 157 -8.12 5.66 -2.68
C TYR A 157 -7.59 7.10 -2.71
N ILE A 158 -6.43 7.28 -3.31
CA ILE A 158 -5.89 8.60 -3.63
C ILE A 158 -5.71 8.70 -5.14
N SER A 159 -6.41 9.64 -5.75
CA SER A 159 -6.22 9.95 -7.16
C SER A 159 -4.79 10.44 -7.43
N PRO A 160 -4.18 10.03 -8.54
CA PRO A 160 -2.87 10.55 -8.91
C PRO A 160 -2.96 12.06 -9.18
N PRO A 161 -1.86 12.79 -8.94
CA PRO A 161 -1.81 14.19 -9.31
C PRO A 161 -1.96 14.37 -10.82
N VAL A 162 -2.75 15.35 -11.25
CA VAL A 162 -3.03 15.59 -12.67
C VAL A 162 -2.06 16.59 -13.32
N ILE A 163 -1.27 17.31 -12.52
CA ILE A 163 -0.34 18.35 -12.98
C ILE A 163 1.08 17.91 -12.67
N ALA A 164 1.98 18.06 -13.65
CA ALA A 164 3.41 17.83 -13.45
C ALA A 164 3.97 18.81 -12.41
N PRO A 165 4.99 18.41 -11.63
CA PRO A 165 5.65 19.33 -10.70
C PRO A 165 6.45 20.39 -11.45
N VAL A 166 6.51 21.57 -10.86
CA VAL A 166 7.33 22.67 -11.35
C VAL A 166 8.43 22.93 -10.33
N GLY A 167 9.66 23.03 -10.80
CA GLY A 167 10.82 23.37 -9.99
C GLY A 167 11.53 24.61 -10.53
N THR A 168 12.19 25.32 -9.65
CA THR A 168 13.03 26.48 -10.00
C THR A 168 14.48 26.05 -10.03
N VAL A 169 15.17 26.36 -11.14
CA VAL A 169 16.62 26.13 -11.24
C VAL A 169 17.33 27.18 -10.39
N THR A 170 18.15 26.74 -9.46
CA THR A 170 18.90 27.62 -8.54
C THR A 170 20.38 27.26 -8.56
N ALA A 171 21.23 28.09 -7.96
CA ALA A 171 22.63 27.78 -7.82
C ALA A 171 22.84 26.57 -6.89
N ALA A 172 23.70 25.63 -7.30
CA ALA A 172 24.08 24.49 -6.46
C ALA A 172 24.98 24.95 -5.30
N ALA A 173 24.84 24.28 -4.16
CA ALA A 173 25.71 24.52 -3.02
C ALA A 173 27.15 24.05 -3.29
N THR A 174 27.31 23.03 -4.13
CA THR A 174 28.60 22.45 -4.50
C THR A 174 28.70 22.40 -6.02
N PRO A 175 29.49 23.26 -6.66
CA PRO A 175 29.78 23.17 -8.11
C PRO A 175 30.55 21.88 -8.44
N GLY A 176 30.54 21.47 -9.70
CA GLY A 176 31.26 20.28 -10.16
C GLY A 176 30.40 19.03 -10.29
N GLN A 177 29.08 19.18 -10.37
CA GLN A 177 28.16 18.06 -10.46
C GLN A 177 27.88 17.55 -11.89
N GLY A 178 28.39 18.23 -12.90
CA GLY A 178 28.15 17.92 -14.31
C GLY A 178 26.78 18.37 -14.83
N GLU A 179 26.59 18.28 -16.13
CA GLU A 179 25.30 18.54 -16.77
C GLU A 179 24.36 17.36 -16.56
N ARG A 180 23.11 17.62 -16.14
CA ARG A 180 22.11 16.60 -15.85
C ARG A 180 20.81 16.96 -16.55
N ILE A 181 20.22 15.98 -17.22
CA ILE A 181 18.90 16.14 -17.86
C ILE A 181 17.93 15.18 -17.17
N ILE A 182 16.95 15.73 -16.47
CA ILE A 182 16.01 14.97 -15.67
C ILE A 182 14.56 15.28 -16.03
N ARG A 183 13.68 14.34 -15.75
CA ARG A 183 12.24 14.58 -15.67
C ARG A 183 11.77 14.30 -14.26
N LEU A 184 10.87 15.13 -13.78
CA LEU A 184 10.36 15.12 -12.42
C LEU A 184 8.90 14.67 -12.41
N ALA A 185 8.53 13.86 -11.44
CA ALA A 185 7.16 13.50 -11.10
C ALA A 185 6.97 13.47 -9.59
N TYR A 186 5.73 13.38 -9.12
CA TYR A 186 5.44 13.23 -7.70
C TYR A 186 4.20 12.38 -7.47
N THR A 187 4.05 11.88 -6.26
CA THR A 187 2.86 11.19 -5.76
C THR A 187 2.30 11.93 -4.56
N PHE A 188 1.04 11.70 -4.27
CA PHE A 188 0.49 12.00 -2.95
C PHE A 188 0.68 10.80 -2.03
N VAL A 189 0.99 11.06 -0.77
CA VAL A 189 1.14 10.04 0.25
C VAL A 189 0.25 10.36 1.42
N LYS A 190 -0.58 9.42 1.82
CA LYS A 190 -1.50 9.51 2.94
C LYS A 190 -1.19 8.38 3.92
N TYR A 191 -1.45 8.63 5.18
CA TYR A 191 -1.20 7.70 6.27
C TYR A 191 0.26 7.29 6.44
N SER A 192 0.60 6.98 7.68
CA SER A 192 1.87 6.42 8.07
C SER A 192 3.11 7.29 7.83
N LYS A 193 3.98 7.21 8.79
CA LYS A 193 5.35 7.68 8.68
C LYS A 193 6.14 6.66 7.86
N THR A 194 7.03 7.19 7.04
CA THR A 194 8.02 6.48 6.22
C THR A 194 8.15 4.96 6.41
N GLY A 195 7.88 4.22 5.35
CA GLY A 195 8.28 2.82 5.23
C GLY A 195 7.32 1.78 5.78
N GLN A 196 6.12 2.16 6.24
CA GLN A 196 5.14 1.17 6.69
C GLN A 196 4.38 0.55 5.52
N ALA A 197 4.14 -0.75 5.61
CA ALA A 197 3.43 -1.51 4.58
C ALA A 197 2.01 -0.97 4.30
N SER A 198 1.37 -0.36 5.30
CA SER A 198 0.02 0.20 5.22
C SER A 198 -0.05 1.65 4.71
N GLU A 199 1.06 2.21 4.24
CA GLU A 199 1.08 3.54 3.64
C GLU A 199 0.30 3.55 2.33
N LEU A 200 -0.55 4.57 2.14
CA LEU A 200 -1.29 4.77 0.92
C LEU A 200 -0.58 5.82 0.05
N GLU A 201 -0.14 5.39 -1.13
CA GLU A 201 0.54 6.24 -2.10
C GLU A 201 -0.22 6.24 -3.42
N SER A 202 -0.45 7.42 -3.99
CA SER A 202 -1.11 7.57 -5.28
C SER A 202 -0.25 7.07 -6.45
N GLY A 203 -0.84 6.95 -7.63
CA GLY A 203 -0.08 6.87 -8.87
C GLY A 203 0.76 8.13 -9.10
N LEU A 204 1.77 8.04 -9.99
CA LEU A 204 2.61 9.17 -10.37
C LEU A 204 1.81 10.25 -11.11
N SER A 205 2.19 11.51 -10.90
CA SER A 205 1.80 12.62 -11.76
C SER A 205 2.34 12.42 -13.18
N PRO A 206 1.86 13.18 -14.17
CA PRO A 206 2.60 13.36 -15.40
C PRO A 206 4.04 13.82 -15.10
N PHE A 207 4.99 13.39 -15.93
CA PHE A 207 6.35 13.88 -15.83
C PHE A 207 6.44 15.31 -16.35
N SER A 208 7.34 16.11 -15.76
CA SER A 208 7.71 17.42 -16.29
C SER A 208 8.35 17.27 -17.68
N ASP A 209 8.42 18.38 -18.42
CA ASP A 209 9.35 18.49 -19.54
C ASP A 209 10.80 18.22 -19.06
N PRO A 210 11.71 17.83 -19.96
CA PRO A 210 13.10 17.67 -19.60
C PRO A 210 13.68 18.96 -19.01
N ILE A 211 14.30 18.85 -17.85
CA ILE A 211 14.94 19.96 -17.15
C ILE A 211 16.44 19.74 -17.23
N THR A 212 17.15 20.67 -17.88
CA THR A 212 18.61 20.65 -17.94
C THR A 212 19.17 21.48 -16.80
N LEU A 213 20.03 20.85 -16.01
CA LEU A 213 20.79 21.48 -14.94
C LEU A 213 22.25 21.50 -15.33
N SER A 214 22.86 22.69 -15.37
CA SER A 214 24.31 22.83 -15.61
C SER A 214 25.10 22.43 -14.35
N ASP A 215 26.41 22.37 -14.49
CA ASP A 215 27.36 21.95 -13.45
C ASP A 215 27.18 22.66 -12.09
N ALA A 216 26.82 23.94 -12.12
CA ALA A 216 26.65 24.76 -10.92
C ALA A 216 25.17 24.98 -10.54
N GLN A 217 24.27 24.12 -11.00
CA GLN A 217 22.82 24.27 -10.77
C GLN A 217 22.23 23.09 -10.07
N ARG A 218 21.16 23.33 -9.32
CA ARG A 218 20.28 22.33 -8.70
C ARG A 218 18.83 22.72 -8.93
N LEU A 219 17.94 21.78 -8.75
CA LEU A 219 16.50 22.03 -8.81
C LEU A 219 15.96 22.24 -7.38
N THR A 220 15.24 23.32 -7.20
CA THR A 220 14.53 23.62 -5.95
C THR A 220 13.02 23.55 -6.18
N LEU A 221 12.36 22.69 -5.42
CA LEU A 221 10.91 22.53 -5.41
C LEU A 221 10.34 23.37 -4.29
N THR A 222 9.62 24.43 -4.63
CA THR A 222 8.97 25.30 -3.63
C THR A 222 7.46 25.05 -3.67
N PRO A 223 6.86 24.58 -2.57
CA PRO A 223 5.41 24.41 -2.51
C PRO A 223 4.71 25.77 -2.63
N THR A 224 3.65 25.84 -3.42
CA THR A 224 2.79 27.02 -3.47
C THR A 224 1.85 27.06 -2.25
N ALA A 225 1.36 28.24 -1.88
CA ALA A 225 0.40 28.39 -0.78
C ALA A 225 -0.86 27.50 -0.97
N GLY A 226 -1.38 27.42 -2.20
CA GLY A 226 -2.52 26.54 -2.51
C GLY A 226 -2.20 25.06 -2.30
N MET A 227 -0.99 24.64 -2.62
CA MET A 227 -0.53 23.26 -2.37
C MET A 227 -0.40 22.97 -0.89
N ILE A 228 0.17 23.89 -0.11
CA ILE A 228 0.28 23.76 1.34
C ILE A 228 -1.11 23.64 1.96
N THR A 229 -2.04 24.48 1.56
CA THR A 229 -3.43 24.43 2.02
C THR A 229 -4.08 23.08 1.72
N MET A 230 -3.93 22.56 0.49
CA MET A 230 -4.47 21.28 0.09
C MET A 230 -3.84 20.14 0.89
N MET A 231 -2.52 20.13 1.08
CA MET A 231 -1.79 19.13 1.87
C MET A 231 -2.28 19.13 3.32
N THR A 232 -2.44 20.32 3.91
CA THR A 232 -2.96 20.47 5.28
C THR A 232 -4.41 19.96 5.38
N GLN A 233 -5.28 20.31 4.44
CA GLN A 233 -6.70 19.91 4.47
C GLN A 233 -6.90 18.42 4.27
N LEU A 234 -6.13 17.81 3.36
CA LEU A 234 -6.26 16.40 3.01
C LEU A 234 -5.32 15.50 3.82
N GLY A 235 -4.36 16.07 4.52
CA GLY A 235 -3.32 15.33 5.23
C GLY A 235 -2.36 14.59 4.30
N TYR A 236 -2.21 15.05 3.05
CA TYR A 236 -1.36 14.40 2.07
C TYR A 236 0.05 14.95 2.10
N GLY A 237 1.04 14.08 2.23
CA GLY A 237 2.42 14.35 1.89
C GLY A 237 2.63 14.27 0.37
N ARG A 238 3.81 14.71 -0.08
CA ARG A 238 4.27 14.57 -1.46
C ARG A 238 5.59 13.83 -1.48
N ARG A 239 5.67 12.82 -2.31
CA ARG A 239 6.91 12.09 -2.57
C ARG A 239 7.35 12.40 -3.99
N PHE A 240 8.61 12.83 -4.14
CA PHE A 240 9.17 13.26 -5.42
C PHE A 240 9.99 12.15 -6.03
N TYR A 241 9.89 12.08 -7.36
CA TYR A 241 10.55 11.08 -8.17
C TYR A 241 11.22 11.72 -9.37
N ILE A 242 12.38 11.20 -9.76
CA ILE A 242 13.08 11.58 -10.98
C ILE A 242 13.33 10.36 -11.87
N LYS A 243 13.47 10.64 -13.15
CA LYS A 243 14.11 9.73 -14.09
C LYS A 243 15.09 10.48 -14.96
N ASN A 244 16.08 9.77 -15.47
CA ASN A 244 17.01 10.30 -16.46
C ASN A 244 16.27 10.62 -17.76
N ALA A 245 16.56 11.77 -18.37
CA ALA A 245 15.98 12.22 -19.64
C ALA A 245 17.06 12.52 -20.69
N ALA A 246 18.30 12.13 -20.46
CA ALA A 246 19.34 12.22 -21.45
C ALA A 246 19.00 11.40 -22.72
N THR A 247 19.60 11.75 -23.85
CA THR A 247 19.33 11.10 -25.15
C THR A 247 19.62 9.59 -25.17
N THR A 248 20.50 9.13 -24.30
CA THR A 248 20.83 7.72 -24.10
C THR A 248 20.79 7.41 -22.60
N PRO A 249 19.59 7.32 -22.01
CA PRO A 249 19.49 7.06 -20.57
C PRO A 249 19.99 5.66 -20.25
N GLN A 250 20.93 5.54 -19.31
CA GLN A 250 21.36 4.25 -18.80
C GLN A 250 20.28 3.60 -17.91
N PHE A 251 19.48 4.45 -17.28
CA PHE A 251 18.44 4.00 -16.35
C PHE A 251 17.10 4.63 -16.73
N GLU A 252 16.13 3.79 -17.04
CA GLU A 252 14.75 4.21 -17.28
C GLU A 252 13.90 4.18 -16.00
N ALA A 253 14.41 3.59 -14.94
CA ALA A 253 13.71 3.48 -13.67
C ALA A 253 13.46 4.85 -13.03
N VAL A 254 12.37 4.92 -12.31
CA VAL A 254 11.93 6.11 -11.59
C VAL A 254 12.35 5.97 -10.14
N HIS A 255 13.15 6.90 -9.65
CA HIS A 255 13.70 6.85 -8.30
C HIS A 255 13.16 7.95 -7.41
N GLN A 256 12.85 7.58 -6.16
CA GLN A 256 12.48 8.54 -5.14
C GLN A 256 13.68 9.42 -4.79
N ILE A 257 13.47 10.73 -4.71
CA ILE A 257 14.50 11.69 -4.33
C ILE A 257 14.19 12.44 -3.06
N GLY A 258 12.95 12.39 -2.58
CA GLY A 258 12.58 13.05 -1.34
C GLY A 258 11.09 13.01 -1.08
N GLU A 259 10.75 13.55 0.08
CA GLU A 259 9.39 13.58 0.57
C GLU A 259 9.16 14.84 1.40
N LEU A 260 8.04 15.52 1.18
CA LEU A 260 7.56 16.62 2.00
C LEU A 260 6.31 16.17 2.75
N ARG A 261 6.41 16.09 4.06
CA ARG A 261 5.29 15.85 4.98
C ARG A 261 5.24 16.96 6.02
N ASP A 262 4.23 16.95 6.83
CA ASP A 262 4.19 17.79 8.01
C ASP A 262 5.40 17.51 8.94
N PRO A 263 6.07 18.56 9.54
CA PRO A 263 5.75 19.99 9.41
C PRO A 263 6.39 20.67 8.19
N ASP A 264 7.09 19.96 7.33
CA ASP A 264 7.98 20.52 6.30
C ASP A 264 7.27 20.92 4.99
N TRP A 265 5.95 20.96 4.97
CA TRP A 265 5.20 21.26 3.75
C TRP A 265 5.55 22.60 3.07
N ALA A 266 5.96 23.59 3.87
CA ALA A 266 6.35 24.90 3.37
C ALA A 266 7.84 25.01 3.04
N VAL A 267 8.64 24.02 3.41
CA VAL A 267 10.09 24.06 3.21
C VAL A 267 10.44 23.73 1.76
N PRO A 268 11.27 24.55 1.08
CA PRO A 268 11.77 24.20 -0.25
C PRO A 268 12.62 22.93 -0.20
N TYR A 269 12.36 22.01 -1.12
CA TYR A 269 13.13 20.78 -1.27
C TYR A 269 14.16 20.90 -2.38
N ASN A 270 15.42 20.71 -2.07
CA ASN A 270 16.52 20.79 -3.02
C ASN A 270 16.88 19.41 -3.53
N ILE A 271 16.92 19.28 -4.85
CA ILE A 271 17.37 18.09 -5.56
C ILE A 271 18.81 18.32 -5.99
N ASP A 272 19.71 17.62 -5.34
CA ASP A 272 21.15 17.77 -5.55
C ASP A 272 21.82 16.37 -5.65
N PHE A 273 22.37 16.08 -6.83
CA PHE A 273 23.11 14.86 -7.13
C PHE A 273 24.02 15.09 -8.33
N THR A 274 25.08 14.33 -8.45
CA THR A 274 26.01 14.43 -9.59
C THR A 274 25.54 13.58 -10.77
N GLN A 275 25.89 13.97 -11.99
CA GLN A 275 25.66 13.13 -13.17
C GLN A 275 26.37 11.78 -13.03
N THR A 276 27.58 11.80 -12.46
CA THR A 276 28.33 10.57 -12.20
C THR A 276 27.60 9.61 -11.28
N GLU A 277 26.97 10.11 -10.20
CA GLU A 277 26.13 9.27 -9.32
C GLU A 277 24.96 8.66 -10.07
N PHE A 278 24.36 9.42 -10.97
CA PHE A 278 23.25 8.95 -11.79
C PHE A 278 23.70 7.91 -12.82
N ASP A 279 24.81 8.15 -13.52
CA ASP A 279 25.35 7.28 -14.57
C ASP A 279 25.97 5.99 -14.00
N THR A 280 26.61 6.06 -12.84
CA THR A 280 27.22 4.89 -12.17
C THR A 280 26.22 4.06 -11.40
N GLY A 281 25.00 4.52 -11.26
CA GLY A 281 23.96 3.85 -10.47
C GLY A 281 24.10 4.06 -8.96
N SER A 282 25.07 4.83 -8.46
CA SER A 282 25.18 5.14 -7.03
C SER A 282 23.93 5.79 -6.49
N PHE A 283 23.39 6.74 -7.23
CA PHE A 283 22.11 7.37 -6.91
C PHE A 283 20.96 6.33 -6.87
N VAL A 284 20.95 5.41 -7.84
CA VAL A 284 19.96 4.34 -7.96
C VAL A 284 20.03 3.36 -6.77
N LEU A 285 21.23 3.04 -6.30
CA LEU A 285 21.44 2.13 -5.17
C LEU A 285 21.02 2.76 -3.83
N SER A 286 21.16 4.08 -3.69
CA SER A 286 20.82 4.80 -2.46
C SER A 286 19.36 5.22 -2.36
N ASN A 287 18.65 5.32 -3.47
CA ASN A 287 17.28 5.81 -3.53
C ASN A 287 16.29 4.71 -3.95
N PRO A 288 15.19 4.51 -3.21
CA PRO A 288 14.21 3.49 -3.56
C PRO A 288 13.57 3.76 -4.92
N LYS A 289 13.41 2.69 -5.70
CA LYS A 289 12.63 2.74 -6.94
C LYS A 289 11.15 2.96 -6.63
N TYR A 290 10.48 3.66 -7.54
CA TYR A 290 9.04 3.75 -7.49
C TYR A 290 8.40 2.37 -7.65
N THR A 291 7.73 1.92 -6.63
CA THR A 291 6.86 0.75 -6.73
C THR A 291 5.49 1.23 -7.17
N TYR A 292 5.07 0.83 -8.36
CA TYR A 292 3.76 1.22 -8.89
C TYR A 292 2.67 0.88 -7.87
N THR A 293 1.90 1.91 -7.50
CA THR A 293 0.72 1.77 -6.65
C THR A 293 -0.50 2.24 -7.42
N ASP A 294 -1.65 1.62 -7.19
CA ASP A 294 -2.90 2.05 -7.81
C ASP A 294 -3.58 3.16 -7.00
N GLY A 295 -2.91 3.66 -5.98
CA GLY A 295 -3.52 4.60 -5.03
C GLY A 295 -4.62 3.97 -4.18
N TYR A 296 -4.57 2.67 -3.98
CA TYR A 296 -5.63 1.88 -3.38
C TYR A 296 -5.10 0.99 -2.27
N VAL A 297 -5.74 1.03 -1.10
CA VAL A 297 -5.47 0.12 0.02
C VAL A 297 -6.78 -0.43 0.54
N GLN A 298 -6.88 -1.74 0.63
CA GLN A 298 -8.02 -2.40 1.25
C GLN A 298 -7.98 -2.22 2.76
N ARG A 299 -9.16 -2.04 3.35
CA ARG A 299 -9.34 -2.00 4.80
C ARG A 299 -10.20 -3.17 5.23
N ILE A 300 -9.79 -3.82 6.32
CA ILE A 300 -10.60 -4.84 6.98
C ILE A 300 -11.09 -4.33 8.33
N ARG A 301 -12.18 -4.93 8.78
CA ARG A 301 -12.75 -4.72 10.10
C ARG A 301 -12.89 -6.06 10.78
N LEU A 302 -12.67 -6.08 12.08
CA LEU A 302 -12.94 -7.23 12.92
C LEU A 302 -14.36 -7.16 13.49
N TYR A 303 -14.99 -8.32 13.63
CA TYR A 303 -16.29 -8.45 14.27
C TYR A 303 -16.35 -9.69 15.20
N PRO A 304 -16.86 -9.56 16.41
CA PRO A 304 -17.05 -8.30 17.15
C PRO A 304 -15.75 -7.47 17.22
N ARG A 305 -15.86 -6.18 17.57
CA ARG A 305 -14.69 -5.32 17.76
C ARG A 305 -13.86 -5.83 18.93
N GLN A 306 -12.57 -5.68 18.87
CA GLN A 306 -11.63 -6.23 19.85
C GLN A 306 -11.81 -5.63 21.25
N SER A 307 -11.87 -6.51 22.25
CA SER A 307 -11.88 -6.17 23.68
C SER A 307 -10.49 -6.12 24.31
N THR A 308 -9.48 -6.66 23.65
CA THR A 308 -8.06 -6.67 24.05
C THR A 308 -7.19 -6.45 22.83
N ASP A 309 -5.91 -6.12 23.06
CA ASP A 309 -4.96 -5.95 21.96
C ASP A 309 -4.60 -7.28 21.31
N TYR A 310 -4.55 -7.31 20.00
CA TYR A 310 -4.23 -8.46 19.17
C TYR A 310 -3.12 -8.15 18.17
N GLU A 311 -2.40 -9.20 17.77
CA GLU A 311 -1.62 -9.23 16.54
C GLU A 311 -2.38 -10.07 15.52
N LEU A 312 -2.63 -9.50 14.35
CA LEU A 312 -3.18 -10.22 13.22
C LEU A 312 -2.05 -10.75 12.36
N SER A 313 -2.15 -12.00 11.94
CA SER A 313 -1.38 -12.53 10.80
C SER A 313 -2.30 -12.51 9.59
N VAL A 314 -1.96 -11.70 8.61
CA VAL A 314 -2.70 -11.58 7.35
C VAL A 314 -1.89 -12.23 6.25
N ARG A 315 -2.42 -13.31 5.70
CA ARG A 315 -1.86 -13.98 4.53
C ARG A 315 -2.58 -13.51 3.28
N TYR A 316 -1.84 -13.02 2.31
CA TYR A 316 -2.41 -12.37 1.14
C TYR A 316 -1.60 -12.64 -0.12
N ILE A 317 -2.25 -12.45 -1.28
CA ILE A 317 -1.58 -12.40 -2.57
C ILE A 317 -1.06 -10.98 -2.74
N TYR A 318 0.25 -10.86 -2.99
CA TYR A 318 0.85 -9.55 -3.19
C TYR A 318 1.02 -9.23 -4.69
N ARG A 319 1.04 -7.95 -4.98
CA ARG A 319 1.39 -7.42 -6.30
C ARG A 319 2.90 -7.27 -6.38
N PRO A 320 3.57 -7.95 -7.31
CA PRO A 320 5.02 -7.83 -7.46
C PRO A 320 5.40 -6.44 -7.98
N ALA A 321 6.62 -6.01 -7.65
CA ALA A 321 7.20 -4.80 -8.21
C ALA A 321 7.28 -4.90 -9.73
N ARG A 322 7.13 -3.76 -10.41
CA ARG A 322 7.28 -3.71 -11.87
C ARG A 322 8.76 -3.88 -12.22
N LEU A 323 9.05 -4.74 -13.18
CA LEU A 323 10.38 -4.81 -13.78
C LEU A 323 10.62 -3.55 -14.62
N GLN A 324 11.65 -2.81 -14.33
CA GLN A 324 11.95 -1.50 -14.94
C GLN A 324 13.32 -1.47 -15.61
N GLU A 325 14.24 -2.30 -15.16
CA GLU A 325 15.61 -2.38 -15.66
C GLU A 325 15.97 -3.81 -16.03
N ASP A 326 16.98 -3.97 -16.89
CA ASP A 326 17.48 -5.29 -17.32
C ASP A 326 18.06 -6.12 -16.16
N THR A 327 18.45 -5.45 -15.09
CA THR A 327 18.97 -6.07 -13.86
C THR A 327 17.88 -6.53 -12.90
N ASP A 328 16.63 -6.12 -13.13
CA ASP A 328 15.53 -6.51 -12.26
C ASP A 328 15.21 -8.00 -12.41
N THR A 329 15.18 -8.69 -11.28
CA THR A 329 14.82 -10.10 -11.22
C THR A 329 13.35 -10.26 -10.83
N PRO A 330 12.56 -11.04 -11.58
CA PRO A 330 11.18 -11.33 -11.20
C PRO A 330 11.12 -12.18 -9.93
N ASP A 331 10.12 -11.94 -9.08
CA ASP A 331 9.80 -12.78 -7.90
C ASP A 331 9.26 -14.17 -8.27
N LEU A 332 9.51 -14.59 -9.48
CA LEU A 332 9.12 -15.88 -10.04
C LEU A 332 10.32 -16.86 -9.95
N PRO A 333 10.11 -18.14 -9.63
CA PRO A 333 11.20 -19.10 -9.66
C PRO A 333 11.93 -19.15 -10.99
N GLN A 334 13.26 -19.07 -10.97
CA GLN A 334 14.10 -18.90 -12.15
C GLN A 334 13.82 -19.93 -13.26
N SER A 335 13.51 -21.17 -12.87
CA SER A 335 13.16 -22.26 -13.81
C SER A 335 11.92 -21.96 -14.67
N HIS A 336 11.14 -20.94 -14.32
CA HIS A 336 9.88 -20.59 -14.99
C HIS A 336 9.89 -19.17 -15.59
N HIS A 337 11.05 -18.52 -15.69
CA HIS A 337 11.14 -17.18 -16.28
C HIS A 337 10.69 -17.14 -17.75
N LEU A 338 10.76 -18.29 -18.45
CA LEU A 338 10.30 -18.40 -19.84
C LEU A 338 8.81 -18.07 -20.02
N VAL A 339 8.00 -18.24 -18.98
CA VAL A 339 6.57 -17.85 -19.05
C VAL A 339 6.42 -16.33 -19.36
N LEU A 340 7.29 -15.50 -18.79
CA LEU A 340 7.27 -14.06 -19.05
C LEU A 340 7.67 -13.75 -20.49
N ALA A 341 8.71 -14.39 -21.00
CA ALA A 341 9.15 -14.24 -22.37
C ALA A 341 8.07 -14.66 -23.38
N TYR A 342 7.45 -15.81 -23.16
CA TYR A 342 6.39 -16.30 -24.06
C TYR A 342 5.13 -15.42 -24.00
N GLY A 343 4.73 -14.95 -22.82
CA GLY A 343 3.61 -14.01 -22.67
C GLY A 343 3.88 -12.68 -23.37
N SER A 344 5.07 -12.11 -23.19
CA SER A 344 5.46 -10.87 -23.85
C SER A 344 5.51 -11.00 -25.37
N LEU A 345 6.08 -12.12 -25.89
CA LEU A 345 6.12 -12.39 -27.32
C LEU A 345 4.72 -12.58 -27.91
N MET A 346 3.84 -13.27 -27.20
CA MET A 346 2.43 -13.41 -27.59
C MET A 346 1.78 -12.03 -27.79
N ASP A 347 1.97 -11.12 -26.83
CA ASP A 347 1.41 -9.77 -26.88
C ASP A 347 2.00 -8.92 -28.01
N ILE A 348 3.32 -9.02 -28.24
CA ILE A 348 4.01 -8.33 -29.32
C ILE A 348 3.46 -8.78 -30.67
N PHE A 349 3.40 -10.11 -30.91
CA PHE A 349 2.90 -10.64 -32.19
C PHE A 349 1.40 -10.34 -32.41
N ASN A 350 0.63 -10.27 -31.33
CA ASN A 350 -0.77 -9.81 -31.41
C ASN A 350 -0.87 -8.35 -31.88
N LYS A 351 -0.02 -7.48 -31.37
CA LYS A 351 0.02 -6.06 -31.76
C LYS A 351 0.50 -5.84 -33.20
N HIS A 352 1.29 -6.75 -33.73
CA HIS A 352 1.79 -6.73 -35.10
C HIS A 352 0.95 -7.57 -36.08
N ASP A 353 -0.28 -7.94 -35.71
CA ASP A 353 -1.23 -8.72 -36.53
C ASP A 353 -0.68 -10.07 -37.03
N ASN A 354 0.34 -10.61 -36.38
CA ASN A 354 0.90 -11.91 -36.70
C ASN A 354 0.20 -13.02 -35.90
N ALA A 355 -1.01 -13.35 -36.30
CA ALA A 355 -1.85 -14.31 -35.60
C ALA A 355 -1.23 -15.72 -35.49
N GLN A 356 -0.41 -16.14 -36.46
CA GLN A 356 0.23 -17.44 -36.45
C GLN A 356 1.27 -17.53 -35.32
N MET A 357 2.17 -16.55 -35.23
CA MET A 357 3.21 -16.53 -34.20
C MET A 357 2.59 -16.29 -32.82
N SER A 358 1.58 -15.43 -32.71
CA SER A 358 0.85 -15.24 -31.47
C SER A 358 0.24 -16.54 -30.93
N ARG A 359 -0.36 -17.37 -31.78
CA ARG A 359 -0.90 -18.69 -31.40
C ARG A 359 0.18 -19.67 -30.90
N ILE A 360 1.35 -19.67 -31.56
CA ILE A 360 2.48 -20.52 -31.16
C ILE A 360 2.97 -20.15 -29.77
N TYR A 361 3.19 -18.84 -29.51
CA TYR A 361 3.66 -18.38 -28.22
C TYR A 361 2.59 -18.50 -27.12
N ARG A 362 1.32 -18.36 -27.47
CA ARG A 362 0.21 -18.65 -26.55
C ARG A 362 0.20 -20.10 -26.09
N ALA A 363 0.43 -21.05 -26.99
CA ALA A 363 0.52 -22.46 -26.62
C ALA A 363 1.68 -22.73 -25.66
N LYS A 364 2.86 -22.17 -25.93
CA LYS A 364 4.03 -22.27 -25.03
C LYS A 364 3.79 -21.61 -23.68
N TYR A 365 3.16 -20.43 -23.66
CA TYR A 365 2.78 -19.73 -22.44
C TYR A 365 1.86 -20.60 -21.58
N LEU A 366 0.81 -21.15 -22.16
CA LEU A 366 -0.13 -22.03 -21.44
C LEU A 366 0.54 -23.31 -20.91
N GLU A 367 1.48 -23.88 -21.65
CA GLU A 367 2.27 -25.03 -21.18
C GLU A 367 3.09 -24.70 -19.93
N GLU A 368 3.75 -23.54 -19.91
CA GLU A 368 4.51 -23.08 -18.72
C GLU A 368 3.59 -22.75 -17.55
N ILE A 369 2.41 -22.17 -17.79
CA ILE A 369 1.39 -21.95 -16.75
C ILE A 369 0.96 -23.25 -16.12
N ILE A 370 0.71 -24.29 -16.92
CA ILE A 370 0.34 -25.63 -16.38
C ILE A 370 1.46 -26.19 -15.49
N LYS A 371 2.72 -26.04 -15.88
CA LYS A 371 3.88 -26.46 -15.05
C LYS A 371 3.94 -25.69 -13.74
N LEU A 372 3.70 -24.36 -13.75
CA LEU A 372 3.60 -23.53 -12.56
C LEU A 372 2.46 -23.97 -11.64
N GLU A 373 1.29 -24.25 -12.20
CA GLU A 373 0.14 -24.71 -11.44
C GLU A 373 0.40 -26.04 -10.74
N GLN A 374 1.00 -26.98 -11.44
CA GLN A 374 1.31 -28.28 -10.88
C GLN A 374 2.30 -28.19 -9.71
N ARG A 375 3.22 -27.23 -9.75
CA ARG A 375 4.29 -27.10 -8.76
C ARG A 375 3.97 -26.16 -7.61
N PHE A 376 3.34 -25.04 -7.91
CA PHE A 376 3.20 -23.91 -6.97
C PHE A 376 1.75 -23.53 -6.64
N LEU A 377 0.77 -24.15 -7.28
CA LEU A 377 -0.60 -23.91 -6.86
C LEU A 377 -0.83 -24.53 -5.49
N THR A 378 -1.31 -23.73 -4.54
CA THR A 378 -1.71 -24.25 -3.24
C THR A 378 -2.81 -25.29 -3.44
N GLN A 379 -2.50 -26.56 -3.26
CA GLN A 379 -3.53 -27.57 -3.15
C GLN A 379 -4.36 -27.19 -1.92
N LYS A 380 -5.65 -26.92 -2.12
CA LYS A 380 -6.57 -26.77 -0.98
C LYS A 380 -6.36 -27.99 -0.09
N PRO A 381 -6.07 -27.82 1.21
CA PRO A 381 -5.99 -28.98 2.09
C PRO A 381 -7.28 -29.75 1.90
N ARG A 382 -7.18 -31.05 1.63
CA ARG A 382 -8.34 -31.94 1.54
C ARG A 382 -9.11 -31.74 2.85
N ARG A 383 -10.22 -31.03 2.83
CA ARG A 383 -11.14 -31.00 3.97
C ARG A 383 -11.75 -32.39 4.03
N PHE A 384 -11.23 -33.20 4.90
CA PHE A 384 -11.96 -34.38 5.35
C PHE A 384 -13.18 -33.86 6.11
N VAL A 385 -14.32 -33.85 5.47
CA VAL A 385 -15.58 -33.67 6.16
C VAL A 385 -15.77 -34.97 6.92
N LYS A 386 -15.50 -34.94 8.23
CA LYS A 386 -15.94 -35.98 9.15
C LYS A 386 -17.47 -35.94 9.12
N GLY A 387 -18.08 -36.78 8.31
CA GLY A 387 -19.50 -37.01 8.37
C GLY A 387 -19.81 -37.63 9.72
N TYR A 388 -20.40 -36.88 10.62
CA TYR A 388 -21.06 -37.48 11.78
C TYR A 388 -22.29 -38.21 11.22
N MET A 389 -22.14 -39.49 10.93
CA MET A 389 -23.27 -40.42 10.99
C MET A 389 -23.31 -40.99 12.39
N GLU A 390 -24.29 -40.58 13.18
CA GLU A 390 -24.62 -41.30 14.40
C GLU A 390 -24.87 -42.76 14.06
N GLY A 391 -24.02 -43.64 14.54
CA GLY A 391 -24.27 -45.06 14.61
C GLY A 391 -23.49 -46.02 13.74
N SER A 392 -22.55 -45.57 12.90
CA SER A 392 -21.69 -46.52 12.22
C SER A 392 -20.25 -45.98 12.11
N GLY A 393 -19.34 -46.72 12.73
CA GLY A 393 -17.90 -46.42 12.68
C GLY A 393 -17.30 -46.75 11.30
N VAL A 394 -17.71 -45.99 10.28
CA VAL A 394 -17.22 -46.23 8.92
C VAL A 394 -16.85 -44.93 8.25
N ASP A 395 -15.59 -44.79 8.05
CA ASP A 395 -14.88 -44.30 6.88
C ASP A 395 -15.24 -42.96 6.26
N THR A 396 -14.28 -42.10 6.36
CA THR A 396 -14.10 -40.88 5.59
C THR A 396 -14.15 -41.16 4.08
N VAL A 397 -15.25 -40.79 3.45
CA VAL A 397 -15.34 -40.78 1.98
C VAL A 397 -14.74 -39.46 1.50
N PRO A 398 -13.69 -39.49 0.68
CA PRO A 398 -13.20 -38.27 0.04
C PRO A 398 -14.21 -37.84 -1.02
N MET A 399 -14.90 -36.71 -0.80
CA MET A 399 -15.64 -36.06 -1.88
C MET A 399 -14.64 -35.41 -2.81
N TRP A 400 -14.22 -36.15 -3.81
CA TRP A 400 -13.56 -35.65 -5.00
C TRP A 400 -14.63 -35.53 -6.10
N THR A 401 -15.12 -34.34 -6.34
CA THR A 401 -15.72 -34.04 -7.64
C THR A 401 -14.58 -33.61 -8.57
N PRO A 402 -14.25 -34.42 -9.58
CA PRO A 402 -13.30 -33.95 -10.60
C PRO A 402 -13.94 -32.79 -11.33
N LEU A 403 -13.22 -31.66 -11.38
CA LEU A 403 -13.58 -30.57 -12.29
C LEU A 403 -13.73 -31.17 -13.69
N LYS A 404 -14.98 -31.25 -14.18
CA LYS A 404 -15.25 -31.60 -15.57
C LYS A 404 -14.45 -30.63 -16.45
N ARG A 405 -13.53 -31.15 -17.22
CA ARG A 405 -12.95 -30.42 -18.35
C ARG A 405 -14.10 -30.01 -19.23
N LEU A 406 -14.33 -28.72 -19.36
CA LEU A 406 -15.16 -28.19 -20.43
C LEU A 406 -14.46 -28.44 -21.76
N PRO A 407 -15.19 -28.79 -22.81
CA PRO A 407 -14.68 -29.14 -24.12
C PRO A 407 -13.90 -28.01 -24.81
#